data_9414f1f6a3e37d883c3a8e9b5bf4f766
#
_entry.id   9414f1f6a3e37d883c3a8e9b5bf4f766
#
_cell.length_a   1.000
_cell.length_b   1.000
_cell.length_c   1.000
_cell.angle_alpha   90.00
_cell.angle_beta   90.00
_cell.angle_gamma   90.00
#
_symmetry.space_group_name_H-M   'P 1'
#
loop_
_entity.id
_entity.type
_entity.pdbx_description
1 polymer ?
#
loop_
_entity_poly.entity_id
_entity_poly.type
_entity_poly.pdbx_seq_one_letter_code
_entity_poly.pdbx_strand_id
1 'polypeptide(L)'
;MESNHFVKYEFHDLKNFNYYHFSNYKLKNGKRVEYLDINGENSKLIWRNATVLLDMDIESNVLIDNFLKTHPSVLMGEWKRTDLKRQEEKKTKDTLDSARAIIEAAKMTEAEVIQFATLKRMNLNADMDTLRAKIIGVAQATPESFMETHFDPEKDLRVFVVEAVKERKLDYRNDTFYYGKEAIGTNEEQVLVWLKDNKDILAILKNEIRGNDKPKKKIIKIEE
;
A
#
# COMPACT_ATOMS: atom_id res chain seq x y z
N MET A 1 24.46 -16.00 -14.27
CA MET A 1 24.20 -14.97 -15.31
C MET A 1 24.23 -13.64 -14.60
N GLU A 2 25.26 -12.83 -14.83
CA GLU A 2 25.30 -11.45 -14.32
C GLU A 2 24.18 -10.68 -15.05
N SER A 3 23.22 -10.15 -14.31
CA SER A 3 22.17 -9.36 -14.91
C SER A 3 22.74 -8.00 -15.24
N ASN A 4 22.92 -7.70 -16.52
CA ASN A 4 23.38 -6.39 -16.97
C ASN A 4 22.46 -5.30 -16.42
N HIS A 5 23.04 -4.27 -15.82
CA HIS A 5 22.29 -3.15 -15.24
C HIS A 5 22.09 -2.07 -16.33
N PHE A 6 20.85 -1.95 -16.81
CA PHE A 6 20.49 -0.95 -17.79
C PHE A 6 19.64 0.16 -17.22
N VAL A 7 19.91 1.39 -17.69
CA VAL A 7 19.07 2.57 -17.47
C VAL A 7 18.51 3.03 -18.81
N LYS A 8 17.18 3.16 -18.89
CA LYS A 8 16.45 3.59 -20.09
C LYS A 8 16.04 5.04 -19.95
N TYR A 9 16.26 5.82 -21.00
CA TYR A 9 15.73 7.17 -21.16
C TYR A 9 14.77 7.20 -22.34
N GLU A 10 13.60 7.80 -22.16
CA GLU A 10 12.56 7.93 -23.19
C GLU A 10 12.09 9.39 -23.25
N PHE A 11 12.10 9.98 -24.45
CA PHE A 11 11.54 11.30 -24.67
C PHE A 11 10.01 11.22 -24.70
N HIS A 12 9.32 12.20 -24.10
CA HIS A 12 7.87 12.17 -23.92
C HIS A 12 7.10 12.25 -25.24
N ASP A 13 7.62 12.94 -26.26
CA ASP A 13 7.03 13.07 -27.59
C ASP A 13 7.84 12.33 -28.64
N LEU A 14 7.61 11.00 -28.72
CA LEU A 14 8.32 10.12 -29.65
C LEU A 14 8.08 10.48 -31.12
N LYS A 15 6.93 11.10 -31.46
CA LYS A 15 6.55 11.34 -32.87
C LYS A 15 7.28 12.54 -33.46
N ASN A 16 7.60 13.54 -32.63
CA ASN A 16 8.21 14.79 -33.08
C ASN A 16 9.71 14.87 -32.72
N PHE A 17 10.28 13.76 -32.25
CA PHE A 17 11.68 13.71 -31.90
C PHE A 17 12.56 13.71 -33.14
N ASN A 18 13.57 14.62 -33.15
CA ASN A 18 14.62 14.63 -34.16
C ASN A 18 15.99 14.42 -33.51
N TYR A 19 16.37 15.34 -32.66
CA TYR A 19 17.55 15.24 -31.80
C TYR A 19 17.39 16.08 -30.54
N TYR A 20 18.13 15.76 -29.50
CA TYR A 20 18.11 16.53 -28.26
C TYR A 20 19.53 16.83 -27.79
N HIS A 21 19.78 18.12 -27.48
CA HIS A 21 21.06 18.59 -26.95
C HIS A 21 20.88 18.93 -25.46
N PHE A 22 21.54 18.17 -24.61
CA PHE A 22 21.56 18.44 -23.17
C PHE A 22 22.59 19.52 -22.88
N SER A 23 22.12 20.71 -22.52
CA SER A 23 23.00 21.84 -22.19
C SER A 23 23.44 21.81 -20.72
N ASN A 24 24.58 22.39 -20.43
CA ASN A 24 25.02 22.63 -19.06
C ASN A 24 23.97 23.45 -18.30
N TYR A 25 23.78 23.18 -17.00
CA TYR A 25 22.73 23.81 -16.19
C TYR A 25 23.24 24.23 -14.82
N LYS A 26 22.41 24.95 -14.04
CA LYS A 26 22.69 25.32 -12.65
C LYS A 26 21.70 24.66 -11.70
N LEU A 27 22.22 24.15 -10.60
CA LEU A 27 21.40 23.67 -9.48
C LEU A 27 20.77 24.85 -8.73
N LYS A 28 19.75 24.58 -7.91
CA LYS A 28 19.09 25.60 -7.06
C LYS A 28 20.04 26.35 -6.14
N ASN A 29 21.15 25.75 -5.73
CA ASN A 29 22.20 26.35 -4.92
C ASN A 29 23.21 27.17 -5.75
N GLY A 30 22.99 27.39 -7.05
CA GLY A 30 23.83 28.14 -7.97
C GLY A 30 25.02 27.37 -8.55
N LYS A 31 25.31 26.15 -8.09
CA LYS A 31 26.39 25.32 -8.62
C LYS A 31 26.10 24.98 -10.08
N ARG A 32 27.09 25.25 -10.97
CA ARG A 32 27.07 24.87 -12.37
C ARG A 32 27.38 23.38 -12.50
N VAL A 33 26.61 22.69 -13.36
CA VAL A 33 26.77 21.28 -13.71
C VAL A 33 27.05 21.20 -15.20
N GLU A 34 28.17 20.58 -15.53
CA GLU A 34 28.65 20.39 -16.90
C GLU A 34 28.77 18.89 -17.17
N TYR A 35 28.50 18.49 -18.41
CA TYR A 35 28.78 17.11 -18.82
C TYR A 35 30.28 17.01 -19.08
N LEU A 36 30.95 16.15 -18.33
CA LEU A 36 32.34 15.79 -18.51
C LEU A 36 32.42 14.40 -19.13
N ASP A 37 33.23 14.24 -20.15
CA ASP A 37 33.52 12.96 -20.76
C ASP A 37 34.46 12.09 -19.89
N ILE A 38 34.86 10.94 -20.42
CA ILE A 38 35.74 9.98 -19.72
C ILE A 38 37.12 10.56 -19.41
N ASN A 39 37.57 11.59 -20.15
CA ASN A 39 38.85 12.28 -19.93
C ASN A 39 38.70 13.45 -18.95
N GLY A 40 37.48 13.72 -18.46
CA GLY A 40 37.21 14.89 -17.60
C GLY A 40 37.07 16.19 -18.38
N GLU A 41 36.95 16.14 -19.70
CA GLU A 41 36.80 17.33 -20.55
C GLU A 41 35.33 17.70 -20.71
N ASN A 42 35.05 19.02 -20.76
CA ASN A 42 33.68 19.51 -21.02
C ASN A 42 33.23 19.15 -22.43
N SER A 43 32.23 18.32 -22.52
CA SER A 43 31.74 17.75 -23.77
C SER A 43 30.25 18.07 -24.01
N LYS A 44 29.82 17.89 -25.27
CA LYS A 44 28.39 18.05 -25.65
C LYS A 44 27.70 16.71 -25.68
N LEU A 45 26.61 16.58 -24.89
CA LEU A 45 25.76 15.39 -24.93
C LEU A 45 24.59 15.63 -25.89
N ILE A 46 24.58 14.92 -27.01
CA ILE A 46 23.54 15.00 -28.03
C ILE A 46 23.00 13.60 -28.32
N TRP A 47 21.69 13.44 -28.14
CA TRP A 47 21.00 12.20 -28.52
C TRP A 47 20.21 12.37 -29.81
N ARG A 48 20.29 11.35 -30.68
CA ARG A 48 19.57 11.29 -31.95
C ARG A 48 18.43 10.27 -31.94
N ASN A 49 18.25 9.59 -30.82
CA ASN A 49 17.17 8.62 -30.62
C ASN A 49 16.30 9.07 -29.45
N ALA A 50 15.00 8.99 -29.63
CA ALA A 50 14.02 9.29 -28.60
C ALA A 50 14.01 8.27 -27.46
N THR A 51 14.61 7.11 -27.66
CA THR A 51 14.82 6.07 -26.65
C THR A 51 16.29 5.70 -26.63
N VAL A 52 16.91 5.81 -25.48
CA VAL A 52 18.34 5.48 -25.26
C VAL A 52 18.44 4.51 -24.09
N LEU A 53 19.21 3.45 -24.30
CA LEU A 53 19.52 2.44 -23.29
C LEU A 53 20.99 2.58 -22.91
N LEU A 54 21.27 2.84 -21.66
CA LEU A 54 22.62 2.95 -21.10
C LEU A 54 22.95 1.67 -20.34
N ASP A 55 23.99 0.99 -20.76
CA ASP A 55 24.59 -0.11 -20.02
C ASP A 55 25.47 0.48 -18.90
N MET A 56 25.07 0.23 -17.65
CA MET A 56 25.74 0.83 -16.48
C MET A 56 27.06 0.13 -16.10
N ASP A 57 27.43 -0.94 -16.80
CA ASP A 57 28.75 -1.55 -16.68
C ASP A 57 29.80 -0.78 -17.50
N ILE A 58 29.37 0.17 -18.33
CA ILE A 58 30.22 1.05 -19.13
C ILE A 58 30.40 2.39 -18.43
N GLU A 59 31.64 2.75 -18.09
CA GLU A 59 31.97 3.97 -17.33
C GLU A 59 31.42 5.27 -17.96
N SER A 60 31.55 5.42 -19.29
CA SER A 60 31.00 6.58 -19.99
C SER A 60 29.47 6.72 -19.82
N ASN A 61 28.75 5.62 -19.77
CA ASN A 61 27.30 5.61 -19.56
C ASN A 61 26.95 6.00 -18.12
N VAL A 62 27.77 5.61 -17.13
CA VAL A 62 27.62 6.05 -15.73
C VAL A 62 27.79 7.56 -15.63
N LEU A 63 28.75 8.16 -16.33
CA LEU A 63 28.94 9.62 -16.36
C LEU A 63 27.73 10.32 -16.97
N ILE A 64 27.21 9.80 -18.09
CA ILE A 64 25.98 10.31 -18.73
C ILE A 64 24.80 10.24 -17.76
N ASP A 65 24.55 9.09 -17.14
CA ASP A 65 23.45 8.93 -16.18
C ASP A 65 23.58 9.87 -14.98
N ASN A 66 24.79 10.04 -14.45
CA ASN A 66 25.03 10.96 -13.33
C ASN A 66 24.77 12.43 -13.68
N PHE A 67 25.09 12.85 -14.89
CA PHE A 67 24.77 14.18 -15.40
C PHE A 67 23.24 14.35 -15.59
N LEU A 68 22.58 13.35 -16.16
CA LEU A 68 21.17 13.43 -16.53
C LEU A 68 20.21 13.28 -15.35
N LYS A 69 20.57 12.55 -14.30
CA LYS A 69 19.70 12.36 -13.10
C LYS A 69 19.15 13.66 -12.53
N THR A 70 19.93 14.73 -12.58
CA THR A 70 19.59 16.03 -12.02
C THR A 70 19.38 17.09 -13.11
N HIS A 71 19.41 16.71 -14.39
CA HIS A 71 19.20 17.61 -15.51
C HIS A 71 17.74 18.10 -15.55
N PRO A 72 17.48 19.41 -15.79
CA PRO A 72 16.13 19.97 -15.80
C PRO A 72 15.17 19.23 -16.73
N SER A 73 15.59 18.82 -17.93
CA SER A 73 14.73 18.10 -18.87
C SER A 73 14.23 16.74 -18.34
N VAL A 74 15.00 16.09 -17.48
CA VAL A 74 14.58 14.84 -16.82
C VAL A 74 13.67 15.15 -15.63
N LEU A 75 14.04 16.14 -14.82
CA LEU A 75 13.27 16.55 -13.64
C LEU A 75 11.89 17.13 -14.02
N MET A 76 11.80 17.81 -15.18
CA MET A 76 10.53 18.38 -15.70
C MET A 76 9.72 17.38 -16.52
N GLY A 77 10.22 16.16 -16.74
CA GLY A 77 9.51 15.08 -17.41
C GLY A 77 9.59 15.10 -18.95
N GLU A 78 10.43 15.93 -19.56
CA GLU A 78 10.70 15.86 -21.00
C GLU A 78 11.33 14.51 -21.38
N TRP A 79 12.23 14.04 -20.50
CA TRP A 79 12.84 12.73 -20.56
C TRP A 79 12.48 11.91 -19.33
N LYS A 80 11.94 10.72 -19.55
CA LYS A 80 11.66 9.74 -18.49
C LYS A 80 12.85 8.82 -18.31
N ARG A 81 13.41 8.82 -17.09
CA ARG A 81 14.46 7.88 -16.68
C ARG A 81 13.84 6.67 -16.01
N THR A 82 14.24 5.47 -16.44
CA THR A 82 13.82 4.21 -15.85
C THR A 82 15.04 3.31 -15.60
N ASP A 83 15.27 2.97 -14.36
CA ASP A 83 16.26 1.97 -13.96
C ASP A 83 15.62 0.59 -14.09
N LEU A 84 16.00 -0.17 -15.10
CA LEU A 84 15.33 -1.43 -15.45
C LEU A 84 15.56 -2.49 -14.37
N LYS A 85 16.76 -2.57 -13.79
CA LYS A 85 17.06 -3.51 -12.71
C LYS A 85 16.17 -3.27 -11.50
N ARG A 86 16.09 -2.03 -11.04
CA ARG A 86 15.21 -1.65 -9.92
C ARG A 86 13.73 -1.90 -10.24
N GLN A 87 13.33 -1.69 -11.49
CA GLN A 87 11.96 -1.96 -11.92
C GLN A 87 11.64 -3.45 -11.86
N GLU A 88 12.56 -4.31 -12.29
CA GLU A 88 12.41 -5.77 -12.21
C GLU A 88 12.43 -6.26 -10.77
N GLU A 89 13.36 -5.77 -9.95
CA GLU A 89 13.42 -6.07 -8.51
C GLU A 89 12.11 -5.70 -7.81
N LYS A 90 11.58 -4.52 -8.11
CA LYS A 90 10.29 -4.08 -7.57
C LYS A 90 9.15 -5.00 -8.02
N LYS A 91 9.05 -5.30 -9.31
CA LYS A 91 8.02 -6.22 -9.84
C LYS A 91 8.10 -7.61 -9.20
N THR A 92 9.32 -8.13 -9.04
CA THR A 92 9.55 -9.42 -8.38
C THR A 92 9.10 -9.36 -6.92
N LYS A 93 9.46 -8.31 -6.19
CA LYS A 93 9.01 -8.10 -4.82
C LYS A 93 7.49 -8.01 -4.74
N ASP A 94 6.86 -7.16 -5.55
CA ASP A 94 5.40 -6.98 -5.56
C ASP A 94 4.68 -8.32 -5.86
N THR A 95 5.24 -9.14 -6.77
CA THR A 95 4.71 -10.47 -7.09
C THR A 95 4.83 -11.42 -5.91
N LEU A 96 5.99 -11.43 -5.22
CA LEU A 96 6.21 -12.27 -4.04
C LEU A 96 5.31 -11.88 -2.88
N ASP A 97 5.16 -10.57 -2.63
CA ASP A 97 4.30 -10.05 -1.57
C ASP A 97 2.82 -10.39 -1.85
N SER A 98 2.38 -10.27 -3.10
CA SER A 98 1.04 -10.71 -3.52
C SER A 98 0.84 -12.21 -3.34
N ALA A 99 1.81 -13.04 -3.75
CA ALA A 99 1.72 -14.48 -3.58
C ALA A 99 1.64 -14.89 -2.10
N ARG A 100 2.45 -14.26 -1.23
CA ARG A 100 2.40 -14.49 0.22
C ARG A 100 1.04 -14.12 0.80
N ALA A 101 0.52 -12.95 0.46
CA ALA A 101 -0.78 -12.49 0.94
C ALA A 101 -1.91 -13.44 0.52
N ILE A 102 -1.92 -13.92 -0.73
CA ILE A 102 -2.90 -14.89 -1.23
C ILE A 102 -2.81 -16.21 -0.45
N ILE A 103 -1.60 -16.73 -0.18
CA ILE A 103 -1.39 -17.95 0.59
C ILE A 103 -1.94 -17.79 2.00
N GLU A 104 -1.65 -16.68 2.67
CA GLU A 104 -2.17 -16.42 4.02
C GLU A 104 -3.69 -16.27 4.02
N ALA A 105 -4.27 -15.56 3.03
CA ALA A 105 -5.72 -15.46 2.88
C ALA A 105 -6.39 -16.83 2.68
N ALA A 106 -5.78 -17.73 1.89
CA ALA A 106 -6.30 -19.07 1.64
C ALA A 106 -6.24 -19.99 2.88
N LYS A 107 -5.29 -19.77 3.78
CA LYS A 107 -5.13 -20.53 5.03
C LYS A 107 -6.03 -20.07 6.17
N MET A 108 -6.68 -18.91 6.05
CA MET A 108 -7.49 -18.34 7.12
C MET A 108 -8.58 -19.31 7.57
N THR A 109 -8.72 -19.46 8.87
CA THR A 109 -9.85 -20.15 9.49
C THR A 109 -11.16 -19.39 9.26
N GLU A 110 -12.31 -20.02 9.45
CA GLU A 110 -13.60 -19.34 9.33
C GLU A 110 -13.72 -18.14 10.29
N ALA A 111 -13.21 -18.28 11.51
CA ALA A 111 -13.20 -17.20 12.48
C ALA A 111 -12.38 -16.01 11.99
N GLU A 112 -11.20 -16.23 11.42
CA GLU A 112 -10.35 -15.17 10.87
C GLU A 112 -10.97 -14.53 9.64
N VAL A 113 -11.65 -15.30 8.79
CA VAL A 113 -12.42 -14.77 7.65
C VAL A 113 -13.50 -13.81 8.12
N ILE A 114 -14.27 -14.17 9.15
CA ILE A 114 -15.32 -13.33 9.73
C ILE A 114 -14.71 -12.08 10.36
N GLN A 115 -13.63 -12.21 11.13
CA GLN A 115 -12.92 -11.08 11.73
C GLN A 115 -12.43 -10.09 10.67
N PHE A 116 -11.73 -10.59 9.64
CA PHE A 116 -11.22 -9.76 8.55
C PHE A 116 -12.36 -9.08 7.78
N ALA A 117 -13.41 -9.82 7.46
CA ALA A 117 -14.60 -9.29 6.80
C ALA A 117 -15.28 -8.20 7.63
N THR A 118 -15.34 -8.37 8.97
CA THR A 118 -15.85 -7.36 9.91
C THR A 118 -15.02 -6.08 9.85
N LEU A 119 -13.70 -6.18 9.95
CA LEU A 119 -12.79 -5.03 9.88
C LEU A 119 -12.87 -4.28 8.53
N LYS A 120 -13.02 -5.02 7.45
CA LYS A 120 -13.17 -4.42 6.10
C LYS A 120 -14.62 -4.07 5.76
N ARG A 121 -15.55 -4.17 6.72
CA ARG A 121 -16.98 -3.86 6.58
C ARG A 121 -17.64 -4.59 5.39
N MET A 122 -17.24 -5.83 5.17
CA MET A 122 -17.83 -6.67 4.13
C MET A 122 -19.23 -7.14 4.56
N ASN A 123 -20.04 -7.56 3.58
CA ASN A 123 -21.37 -8.12 3.87
C ASN A 123 -21.23 -9.51 4.50
N LEU A 124 -21.40 -9.61 5.81
CA LEU A 124 -21.30 -10.86 6.57
C LEU A 124 -22.47 -11.84 6.33
N ASN A 125 -23.51 -11.42 5.61
CA ASN A 125 -24.61 -12.32 5.22
C ASN A 125 -24.27 -13.14 3.96
N ALA A 126 -23.13 -12.87 3.31
CA ALA A 126 -22.65 -13.69 2.20
C ALA A 126 -22.20 -15.06 2.73
N ASP A 127 -22.25 -16.08 1.87
CA ASP A 127 -21.69 -17.39 2.20
C ASP A 127 -20.18 -17.34 2.38
N MET A 128 -19.62 -18.33 3.07
CA MET A 128 -18.20 -18.36 3.45
C MET A 128 -17.28 -18.40 2.23
N ASP A 129 -17.66 -19.07 1.15
CA ASP A 129 -16.83 -19.15 -0.06
C ASP A 129 -16.78 -17.80 -0.77
N THR A 130 -17.89 -17.07 -0.81
CA THR A 130 -17.94 -15.70 -1.33
C THR A 130 -17.08 -14.75 -0.49
N LEU A 131 -17.09 -14.86 0.84
CA LEU A 131 -16.22 -14.06 1.71
C LEU A 131 -14.75 -14.39 1.47
N ARG A 132 -14.38 -15.66 1.40
CA ARG A 132 -13.01 -16.11 1.09
C ARG A 132 -12.54 -15.57 -0.26
N ALA A 133 -13.35 -15.69 -1.30
CA ALA A 133 -13.02 -15.18 -2.62
C ALA A 133 -12.76 -13.66 -2.62
N LYS A 134 -13.57 -12.89 -1.91
CA LYS A 134 -13.37 -11.44 -1.75
C LYS A 134 -12.10 -11.11 -0.99
N ILE A 135 -11.78 -11.83 0.09
CA ILE A 135 -10.56 -11.63 0.88
C ILE A 135 -9.31 -11.94 0.05
N ILE A 136 -9.34 -13.04 -0.72
CA ILE A 136 -8.27 -13.37 -1.67
C ILE A 136 -8.09 -12.25 -2.71
N GLY A 137 -9.19 -11.69 -3.22
CA GLY A 137 -9.15 -10.54 -4.11
C GLY A 137 -8.50 -9.31 -3.47
N VAL A 138 -8.78 -9.03 -2.18
CA VAL A 138 -8.11 -7.95 -1.42
C VAL A 138 -6.61 -8.25 -1.24
N ALA A 139 -6.27 -9.49 -0.88
CA ALA A 139 -4.89 -9.93 -0.72
C ALA A 139 -4.08 -9.78 -2.01
N GLN A 140 -4.70 -10.06 -3.16
CA GLN A 140 -4.10 -9.89 -4.48
C GLN A 140 -3.93 -8.42 -4.87
N ALA A 141 -4.96 -7.59 -4.64
CA ALA A 141 -4.98 -6.19 -5.07
C ALA A 141 -4.14 -5.28 -4.17
N THR A 142 -4.15 -5.53 -2.86
CA THR A 142 -3.47 -4.72 -1.83
C THR A 142 -2.78 -5.60 -0.79
N PRO A 143 -1.71 -6.33 -1.18
CA PRO A 143 -1.07 -7.34 -0.32
C PRO A 143 -0.56 -6.76 1.00
N GLU A 144 0.05 -5.57 0.99
CA GLU A 144 0.56 -4.89 2.18
C GLU A 144 -0.57 -4.60 3.18
N SER A 145 -1.64 -3.94 2.73
CA SER A 145 -2.80 -3.61 3.57
C SER A 145 -3.53 -4.87 4.09
N PHE A 146 -3.55 -5.95 3.29
CA PHE A 146 -4.07 -7.24 3.75
C PHE A 146 -3.22 -7.79 4.89
N MET A 147 -1.90 -7.85 4.73
CA MET A 147 -0.96 -8.38 5.72
C MET A 147 -1.00 -7.58 7.02
N GLU A 148 -1.00 -6.23 6.94
CA GLU A 148 -1.16 -5.35 8.09
C GLU A 148 -2.44 -5.64 8.88
N THR A 149 -3.56 -5.79 8.18
CA THR A 149 -4.86 -6.08 8.83
C THR A 149 -4.92 -7.48 9.42
N HIS A 150 -4.38 -8.48 8.70
CA HIS A 150 -4.43 -9.89 9.11
C HIS A 150 -3.55 -10.16 10.33
N PHE A 151 -2.35 -9.57 10.36
CA PHE A 151 -1.37 -9.74 11.45
C PHE A 151 -1.41 -8.61 12.49
N ASP A 152 -2.42 -7.75 12.47
CA ASP A 152 -2.57 -6.73 13.49
C ASP A 152 -2.71 -7.38 14.87
N PRO A 153 -1.80 -7.11 15.83
CA PRO A 153 -1.87 -7.67 17.17
C PRO A 153 -3.11 -7.21 17.95
N GLU A 154 -3.73 -6.11 17.53
CA GLU A 154 -4.93 -5.53 18.13
C GLU A 154 -6.22 -5.92 17.39
N LYS A 155 -6.11 -6.80 16.40
CA LYS A 155 -7.22 -7.21 15.54
C LYS A 155 -8.50 -7.55 16.31
N ASP A 156 -8.38 -8.34 17.39
CA ASP A 156 -9.53 -8.76 18.19
C ASP A 156 -10.22 -7.59 18.88
N LEU A 157 -9.44 -6.60 19.33
CA LEU A 157 -9.99 -5.40 19.97
C LEU A 157 -10.63 -4.48 18.94
N ARG A 158 -10.07 -4.37 17.74
CA ARG A 158 -10.66 -3.61 16.62
C ARG A 158 -11.98 -4.23 16.18
N VAL A 159 -12.04 -5.57 16.00
CA VAL A 159 -13.28 -6.28 15.69
C VAL A 159 -14.32 -5.99 16.77
N PHE A 160 -13.93 -6.07 18.04
CA PHE A 160 -14.81 -5.77 19.15
C PHE A 160 -15.36 -4.32 19.09
N VAL A 161 -14.56 -3.32 18.75
CA VAL A 161 -15.03 -1.92 18.60
C VAL A 161 -16.08 -1.84 17.48
N VAL A 162 -15.84 -2.48 16.32
CA VAL A 162 -16.81 -2.51 15.22
C VAL A 162 -18.13 -3.15 15.66
N GLU A 163 -18.07 -4.27 16.38
CA GLU A 163 -19.24 -4.96 16.94
C GLU A 163 -19.97 -4.10 17.98
N ALA A 164 -19.23 -3.44 18.89
CA ALA A 164 -19.79 -2.58 19.90
C ALA A 164 -20.54 -1.38 19.29
N VAL A 165 -20.04 -0.80 18.22
CA VAL A 165 -20.73 0.25 17.46
C VAL A 165 -21.99 -0.31 16.78
N LYS A 166 -21.91 -1.49 16.15
CA LYS A 166 -23.03 -2.14 15.50
C LYS A 166 -24.17 -2.47 16.47
N GLU A 167 -23.82 -2.95 17.68
CA GLU A 167 -24.76 -3.28 18.76
C GLU A 167 -25.19 -2.05 19.57
N ARG A 168 -24.78 -0.82 19.16
CA ARG A 168 -25.09 0.46 19.83
C ARG A 168 -24.64 0.52 21.30
N LYS A 169 -23.57 -0.18 21.62
CA LYS A 169 -22.90 -0.10 22.91
C LYS A 169 -21.87 1.02 22.95
N LEU A 170 -21.30 1.32 21.79
CA LEU A 170 -20.56 2.53 21.50
C LEU A 170 -21.32 3.31 20.43
N ASP A 171 -21.45 4.61 20.61
CA ASP A 171 -22.01 5.50 19.58
C ASP A 171 -20.89 6.10 18.74
N TYR A 172 -21.11 6.20 17.43
CA TYR A 172 -20.24 6.96 16.52
C TYR A 172 -21.06 8.04 15.83
N ARG A 173 -20.77 9.30 16.16
CA ARG A 173 -21.48 10.47 15.62
C ARG A 173 -20.53 11.66 15.53
N ASN A 174 -20.70 12.47 14.49
CA ASN A 174 -19.86 13.65 14.24
C ASN A 174 -18.36 13.36 14.36
N ASP A 175 -17.93 12.29 13.71
CA ASP A 175 -16.53 11.81 13.69
C ASP A 175 -15.92 11.57 15.10
N THR A 176 -16.77 11.23 16.05
CA THR A 176 -16.37 10.97 17.45
C THR A 176 -17.09 9.75 18.01
N PHE A 177 -16.33 8.90 18.69
CA PHE A 177 -16.84 7.76 19.43
C PHE A 177 -17.23 8.17 20.85
N TYR A 178 -18.34 7.62 21.34
CA TYR A 178 -18.86 7.87 22.68
C TYR A 178 -19.18 6.58 23.40
N TYR A 179 -18.94 6.57 24.72
CA TYR A 179 -19.49 5.62 25.66
C TYR A 179 -20.50 6.37 26.56
N GLY A 180 -21.79 6.11 26.35
CA GLY A 180 -22.85 6.91 26.96
C GLY A 180 -22.79 8.39 26.55
N LYS A 181 -22.39 9.28 27.47
CA LYS A 181 -22.22 10.70 27.18
C LYS A 181 -20.76 11.14 27.04
N GLU A 182 -19.83 10.27 27.38
CA GLU A 182 -18.40 10.55 27.36
C GLU A 182 -17.83 10.35 25.95
N ALA A 183 -17.08 11.34 25.44
CA ALA A 183 -16.32 11.22 24.22
C ALA A 183 -15.03 10.45 24.49
N ILE A 184 -14.83 9.31 23.78
CA ILE A 184 -13.73 8.38 24.06
C ILE A 184 -12.65 8.37 22.93
N GLY A 185 -12.90 9.06 21.82
CA GLY A 185 -11.92 9.22 20.76
C GLY A 185 -12.53 9.71 19.46
N THR A 186 -11.72 10.34 18.62
CA THR A 186 -12.10 10.80 17.28
C THR A 186 -11.69 9.81 16.18
N ASN A 187 -10.91 8.80 16.54
CA ASN A 187 -10.50 7.72 15.66
C ASN A 187 -10.41 6.40 16.43
N GLU A 188 -10.29 5.31 15.70
CA GLU A 188 -10.27 3.95 16.25
C GLU A 188 -9.09 3.73 17.19
N GLU A 189 -7.90 4.28 16.89
CA GLU A 189 -6.70 4.14 17.74
C GLU A 189 -6.92 4.72 19.14
N GLN A 190 -7.55 5.90 19.23
CA GLN A 190 -7.85 6.52 20.51
C GLN A 190 -8.86 5.68 21.34
N VAL A 191 -9.84 5.09 20.66
CA VAL A 191 -10.81 4.17 21.29
C VAL A 191 -10.11 2.93 21.83
N LEU A 192 -9.16 2.35 21.07
CA LEU A 192 -8.38 1.19 21.51
C LEU A 192 -7.56 1.53 22.77
N VAL A 193 -6.90 2.70 22.79
CA VAL A 193 -6.15 3.17 23.96
C VAL A 193 -7.08 3.34 25.14
N TRP A 194 -8.21 4.05 24.94
CA TRP A 194 -9.18 4.26 26.01
C TRP A 194 -9.73 2.95 26.60
N LEU A 195 -10.06 1.97 25.75
CA LEU A 195 -10.53 0.65 26.20
C LEU A 195 -9.46 -0.14 26.96
N LYS A 196 -8.19 0.00 26.61
CA LYS A 196 -7.08 -0.64 27.33
C LYS A 196 -6.88 -0.02 28.72
N ASP A 197 -7.09 1.28 28.84
CA ASP A 197 -6.96 2.01 30.10
C ASP A 197 -8.19 1.76 31.00
N ASN A 198 -9.37 1.47 30.43
CA ASN A 198 -10.64 1.23 31.14
C ASN A 198 -11.06 -0.25 31.05
N LYS A 199 -10.25 -1.14 31.63
CA LYS A 199 -10.43 -2.61 31.54
C LYS A 199 -11.75 -3.11 32.16
N ASP A 200 -12.26 -2.46 33.17
CA ASP A 200 -13.56 -2.73 33.79
C ASP A 200 -14.70 -2.46 32.81
N ILE A 201 -14.69 -1.32 32.12
CA ILE A 201 -15.68 -0.99 31.09
C ILE A 201 -15.57 -1.97 29.91
N LEU A 202 -14.35 -2.30 29.48
CA LEU A 202 -14.14 -3.29 28.44
C LEU A 202 -14.73 -4.65 28.80
N ALA A 203 -14.61 -5.08 30.07
CA ALA A 203 -15.19 -6.33 30.56
C ALA A 203 -16.72 -6.28 30.56
N ILE A 204 -17.32 -5.18 30.99
CA ILE A 204 -18.77 -4.94 30.96
C ILE A 204 -19.28 -5.02 29.52
N LEU A 205 -18.68 -4.26 28.61
CA LEU A 205 -19.07 -4.24 27.19
C LEU A 205 -18.95 -5.63 26.53
N LYS A 206 -17.88 -6.37 26.83
CA LYS A 206 -17.71 -7.75 26.33
C LYS A 206 -18.81 -8.68 26.82
N ASN A 207 -19.21 -8.56 28.09
CA ASN A 207 -20.30 -9.37 28.64
C ASN A 207 -21.66 -9.01 28.03
N GLU A 208 -21.90 -7.73 27.78
CA GLU A 208 -23.17 -7.28 27.16
C GLU A 208 -23.30 -7.73 25.72
N ILE A 209 -22.21 -7.69 24.93
CA ILE A 209 -22.22 -8.11 23.53
C ILE A 209 -22.33 -9.63 23.43
N ARG A 210 -21.51 -10.40 24.17
CA ARG A 210 -21.53 -11.87 24.18
C ARG A 210 -22.75 -12.45 24.89
N GLY A 211 -23.32 -11.75 25.87
CA GLY A 211 -24.55 -12.18 26.54
C GLY A 211 -25.79 -12.18 25.66
N ASN A 212 -25.78 -11.43 24.56
CA ASN A 212 -26.85 -11.39 23.56
C ASN A 212 -26.77 -12.54 22.54
N ASP A 213 -25.66 -13.30 22.51
CA ASP A 213 -25.49 -14.48 21.63
C ASP A 213 -26.17 -15.74 22.14
N LYS A 214 -27.09 -15.66 23.10
CA LYS A 214 -27.98 -16.80 23.39
C LYS A 214 -28.79 -17.11 22.14
N PRO A 215 -28.73 -18.37 21.62
CA PRO A 215 -29.46 -18.73 20.42
C PRO A 215 -30.95 -18.42 20.62
N LYS A 216 -31.49 -17.54 19.79
CA LYS A 216 -32.94 -17.30 19.74
C LYS A 216 -33.59 -18.68 19.52
N LYS A 217 -34.19 -19.27 20.57
CA LYS A 217 -34.94 -20.50 20.47
C LYS A 217 -35.98 -20.30 19.35
N LYS A 218 -35.80 -21.00 18.22
CA LYS A 218 -36.88 -21.15 17.23
C LYS A 218 -38.05 -21.79 17.96
N ILE A 219 -39.08 -21.03 18.24
CA ILE A 219 -40.35 -21.55 18.67
C ILE A 219 -40.92 -22.25 17.44
N ILE A 220 -40.75 -23.57 17.38
CA ILE A 220 -41.46 -24.42 16.43
C ILE A 220 -42.90 -24.42 16.94
N LYS A 221 -43.79 -23.66 16.32
CA LYS A 221 -45.24 -23.88 16.49
C LYS A 221 -45.55 -25.20 15.83
N ILE A 222 -45.84 -26.19 16.65
CA ILE A 222 -46.50 -27.40 16.23
C ILE A 222 -47.99 -27.01 16.10
N GLU A 223 -48.50 -26.92 14.89
CA GLU A 223 -49.95 -26.87 14.62
C GLU A 223 -50.44 -28.30 14.72
N GLU A 224 -51.43 -28.52 15.61
CA GLU A 224 -52.23 -29.71 15.69
C GLU A 224 -53.29 -29.73 14.58
#